data_0f0ec1eae99f4ae91b62ba9702338f07
#
_entry.id   0f0ec1eae99f4ae91b62ba9702338f07
#
_cell.length_a   1.000
_cell.length_b   1.000
_cell.length_c   1.000
_cell.angle_alpha   90.00
_cell.angle_beta   90.00
_cell.angle_gamma   90.00
#
_symmetry.space_group_name_H-M   'P 1'
#
loop_
_entity.id
_entity.type
_entity.pdbx_description
1 polymer ?
#
loop_
_entity_poly.entity_id
_entity_poly.type
_entity_poly.pdbx_seq_one_letter_code
_entity_poly.pdbx_strand_id
1 'polypeptide(L)'
;CWLGGVPDLNQSSANVRKIQKAHLKKLMDMGIDGFRFDAAKHIPEKYIKEYIDYINQYSKGNAWNYLEVIQDSDTRAEDYNWIASVTDFLLYNSMKQAFSFGGDLRSLRIPRAVNDSRSVTFGRNHDTIRDLNPNYALNPYDDPSDSYFATAYVLARQGGTPLIFNQDNLVPFIPTGAKFRQIMTQRGKEGRNVKE
;
A
#
# COMPACT_ATOMS: atom_id res chain seq x y z
N CYS A 1 1.68 -16.78 -12.71
CA CYS A 1 0.34 -16.85 -13.32
C CYS A 1 0.05 -15.56 -14.09
N TRP A 2 -0.79 -15.63 -15.10
CA TRP A 2 -1.12 -14.47 -15.94
C TRP A 2 -2.19 -13.60 -15.27
N LEU A 3 -1.92 -12.32 -15.14
CA LEU A 3 -2.89 -11.35 -14.63
C LEU A 3 -3.90 -11.01 -15.74
N GLY A 4 -5.17 -11.39 -15.57
CA GLY A 4 -6.23 -11.05 -16.52
C GLY A 4 -5.98 -11.52 -17.97
N GLY A 5 -5.22 -12.59 -18.18
CA GLY A 5 -4.86 -13.08 -19.50
C GLY A 5 -3.67 -12.35 -20.17
N VAL A 6 -3.05 -11.38 -19.51
CA VAL A 6 -1.85 -10.70 -19.98
C VAL A 6 -0.63 -11.60 -19.74
N PRO A 7 0.19 -11.89 -20.79
CA PRO A 7 1.37 -12.73 -20.63
C PRO A 7 2.43 -12.07 -19.74
N ASP A 8 2.97 -12.86 -18.82
CA ASP A 8 4.07 -12.43 -17.94
C ASP A 8 5.41 -12.40 -18.70
N LEU A 9 6.27 -11.48 -18.29
CA LEU A 9 7.67 -11.55 -18.67
C LEU A 9 8.35 -12.74 -17.98
N ASN A 10 9.19 -13.44 -18.69
CA ASN A 10 9.96 -14.55 -18.10
C ASN A 10 11.04 -14.00 -17.16
N GLN A 11 10.70 -13.86 -15.89
CA GLN A 11 11.61 -13.35 -14.84
C GLN A 11 12.82 -14.28 -14.59
N SER A 12 12.76 -15.56 -15.01
CA SER A 12 13.93 -16.45 -14.93
C SER A 12 15.02 -16.11 -15.96
N SER A 13 14.66 -15.38 -17.03
CA SER A 13 15.62 -14.91 -18.02
C SER A 13 16.53 -13.81 -17.46
N ALA A 14 17.84 -14.05 -17.48
CA ALA A 14 18.83 -13.05 -17.10
C ALA A 14 18.75 -11.77 -17.95
N ASN A 15 18.41 -11.92 -19.24
CA ASN A 15 18.26 -10.79 -20.15
C ASN A 15 17.06 -9.90 -19.77
N VAL A 16 15.92 -10.50 -19.43
CA VAL A 16 14.74 -9.76 -18.93
C VAL A 16 15.11 -8.95 -17.69
N ARG A 17 15.72 -9.58 -16.69
CA ARG A 17 16.13 -8.89 -15.46
C ARG A 17 17.17 -7.80 -15.71
N LYS A 18 18.10 -8.02 -16.65
CA LYS A 18 19.07 -6.98 -17.04
C LYS A 18 18.39 -5.75 -17.62
N ILE A 19 17.40 -5.93 -18.50
CA ILE A 19 16.66 -4.82 -19.11
C ILE A 19 15.85 -4.07 -18.05
N GLN A 20 15.17 -4.79 -17.17
CA GLN A 20 14.39 -4.19 -16.08
C GLN A 20 15.28 -3.39 -15.11
N LYS A 21 16.44 -3.91 -14.72
CA LYS A 21 17.42 -3.17 -13.91
C LYS A 21 17.96 -1.92 -14.62
N ALA A 22 18.21 -2.01 -15.93
CA ALA A 22 18.63 -0.85 -16.70
C ALA A 22 17.54 0.23 -16.73
N HIS A 23 16.25 -0.16 -16.80
CA HIS A 23 15.14 0.76 -16.71
C HIS A 23 15.07 1.43 -15.32
N LEU A 24 15.14 0.65 -14.25
CA LEU A 24 15.18 1.18 -12.87
C LEU A 24 16.35 2.17 -12.68
N LYS A 25 17.55 1.80 -13.18
CA LYS A 25 18.71 2.71 -13.16
C LYS A 25 18.43 4.03 -13.86
N LYS A 26 17.86 3.98 -15.06
CA LYS A 26 17.52 5.18 -15.82
C LYS A 26 16.57 6.11 -15.03
N LEU A 27 15.57 5.55 -14.36
CA LEU A 27 14.63 6.33 -13.55
C LEU A 27 15.34 6.96 -12.33
N MET A 28 16.22 6.22 -11.66
CA MET A 28 17.03 6.75 -10.55
C MET A 28 17.99 7.85 -11.02
N ASP A 29 18.60 7.70 -12.21
CA ASP A 29 19.45 8.75 -12.82
C ASP A 29 18.66 10.04 -13.11
N MET A 30 17.34 9.94 -13.31
CA MET A 30 16.43 11.08 -13.49
C MET A 30 15.95 11.69 -12.16
N GLY A 31 16.39 11.15 -11.02
CA GLY A 31 16.05 11.67 -9.69
C GLY A 31 14.87 10.97 -9.01
N ILE A 32 14.41 9.83 -9.52
CA ILE A 32 13.41 9.02 -8.82
C ILE A 32 14.09 8.33 -7.63
N ASP A 33 13.53 8.49 -6.44
CA ASP A 33 14.08 8.05 -5.15
C ASP A 33 13.25 6.95 -4.47
N GLY A 34 12.30 6.33 -5.20
CA GLY A 34 11.51 5.22 -4.71
C GLY A 34 10.53 4.68 -5.73
N PHE A 35 10.06 3.45 -5.52
CA PHE A 35 9.23 2.74 -6.49
C PHE A 35 8.06 2.03 -5.82
N ARG A 36 6.89 2.09 -6.48
CA ARG A 36 5.81 1.16 -6.28
C ARG A 36 5.94 0.03 -7.29
N PHE A 37 6.01 -1.18 -6.83
CA PHE A 37 5.92 -2.37 -7.67
C PHE A 37 4.47 -2.80 -7.77
N ASP A 38 3.89 -2.57 -8.94
CA ASP A 38 2.53 -2.94 -9.28
C ASP A 38 2.38 -4.45 -9.39
N ALA A 39 1.23 -5.00 -8.96
CA ALA A 39 0.89 -6.41 -9.07
C ALA A 39 2.04 -7.36 -8.64
N ALA A 40 2.76 -7.00 -7.57
CA ALA A 40 4.00 -7.67 -7.18
C ALA A 40 3.83 -9.17 -6.91
N LYS A 41 2.64 -9.62 -6.49
CA LYS A 41 2.35 -11.05 -6.26
C LYS A 41 2.50 -11.93 -7.52
N HIS A 42 2.50 -11.34 -8.71
CA HIS A 42 2.69 -12.06 -9.98
C HIS A 42 4.16 -12.22 -10.36
N ILE A 43 5.07 -11.65 -9.59
CA ILE A 43 6.52 -11.82 -9.73
C ILE A 43 7.04 -12.64 -8.55
N PRO A 44 7.75 -13.76 -8.77
CA PRO A 44 8.31 -14.54 -7.67
C PRO A 44 9.18 -13.68 -6.73
N GLU A 45 9.00 -13.86 -5.43
CA GLU A 45 9.64 -13.06 -4.36
C GLU A 45 11.14 -12.87 -4.56
N LYS A 46 11.86 -13.92 -4.96
CA LYS A 46 13.30 -13.86 -5.21
C LYS A 46 13.71 -12.81 -6.26
N TYR A 47 12.86 -12.56 -7.26
CA TYR A 47 13.15 -11.56 -8.31
C TYR A 47 12.74 -10.16 -7.86
N ILE A 48 11.65 -10.02 -7.12
CA ILE A 48 11.32 -8.76 -6.44
C ILE A 48 12.48 -8.36 -5.53
N LYS A 49 12.97 -9.29 -4.72
CA LYS A 49 14.12 -9.03 -3.84
C LYS A 49 15.37 -8.61 -4.63
N GLU A 50 15.65 -9.27 -5.74
CA GLU A 50 16.78 -8.91 -6.62
C GLU A 50 16.68 -7.47 -7.15
N TYR A 51 15.46 -6.99 -7.47
CA TYR A 51 15.26 -5.61 -7.90
C TYR A 51 15.39 -4.63 -6.72
N ILE A 52 14.82 -4.94 -5.59
CA ILE A 52 14.92 -4.10 -4.39
C ILE A 52 16.38 -3.99 -3.92
N ASP A 53 17.12 -5.09 -3.90
CA ASP A 53 18.55 -5.09 -3.57
C ASP A 53 19.35 -4.21 -4.54
N TYR A 54 19.05 -4.31 -5.84
CA TYR A 54 19.68 -3.47 -6.86
C TYR A 54 19.38 -1.98 -6.65
N ILE A 55 18.12 -1.61 -6.36
CA ILE A 55 17.73 -0.24 -6.07
C ILE A 55 18.45 0.27 -4.81
N ASN A 56 18.45 -0.53 -3.73
CA ASN A 56 19.10 -0.16 -2.47
C ASN A 56 20.61 0.04 -2.65
N GLN A 57 21.26 -0.83 -3.41
CA GLN A 57 22.68 -0.68 -3.72
C GLN A 57 22.96 0.60 -4.51
N TYR A 58 22.15 0.89 -5.53
CA TYR A 58 22.34 2.07 -6.38
C TYR A 58 22.05 3.37 -5.64
N SER A 59 20.97 3.41 -4.85
CA SER A 59 20.54 4.58 -4.05
C SER A 59 21.30 4.71 -2.73
N LYS A 60 22.23 3.80 -2.41
CA LYS A 60 22.93 3.72 -1.11
C LYS A 60 21.96 3.64 0.08
N GLY A 61 20.82 2.94 -0.11
CA GLY A 61 19.79 2.77 0.90
C GLY A 61 18.83 3.96 1.07
N ASN A 62 18.91 4.98 0.23
CA ASN A 62 18.05 6.16 0.33
C ASN A 62 16.68 5.99 -0.36
N ALA A 63 16.51 4.96 -1.21
CA ALA A 63 15.25 4.73 -1.89
C ALA A 63 14.22 4.09 -0.96
N TRP A 64 12.97 4.59 -1.01
CA TRP A 64 11.85 3.97 -0.34
C TRP A 64 10.96 3.24 -1.35
N ASN A 65 10.76 1.94 -1.11
CA ASN A 65 10.03 1.09 -2.04
C ASN A 65 8.86 0.39 -1.34
N TYR A 66 7.78 0.15 -2.09
CA TYR A 66 6.70 -0.69 -1.62
C TYR A 66 6.09 -1.54 -2.73
N LEU A 67 5.46 -2.61 -2.33
CA LEU A 67 4.89 -3.64 -3.20
C LEU A 67 3.38 -3.60 -3.10
N GLU A 68 2.71 -3.60 -4.23
CA GLU A 68 1.30 -3.88 -4.22
C GLU A 68 1.07 -5.38 -4.17
N VAL A 69 0.52 -5.84 -3.06
CA VAL A 69 0.16 -7.25 -2.85
C VAL A 69 -1.30 -7.32 -2.43
N ILE A 70 -2.16 -7.66 -3.37
CA ILE A 70 -3.57 -7.95 -3.09
C ILE A 70 -3.66 -9.40 -2.69
N GLN A 71 -3.88 -9.64 -1.41
CA GLN A 71 -3.96 -10.97 -0.83
C GLN A 71 -5.13 -11.78 -1.41
N ASP A 72 -4.88 -13.07 -1.65
CA ASP A 72 -5.89 -14.05 -2.05
C ASP A 72 -5.69 -15.39 -1.31
N SER A 73 -6.25 -16.51 -1.84
CA SER A 73 -6.10 -17.82 -1.23
C SER A 73 -4.65 -18.35 -1.25
N ASP A 74 -3.88 -17.94 -2.24
CA ASP A 74 -2.57 -18.53 -2.56
C ASP A 74 -1.41 -17.60 -2.17
N THR A 75 -1.69 -16.30 -1.96
CA THR A 75 -0.68 -15.27 -1.69
C THR A 75 -1.07 -14.42 -0.50
N ARG A 76 -0.19 -14.31 0.47
CA ARG A 76 -0.34 -13.44 1.63
C ARG A 76 0.57 -12.22 1.51
N ALA A 77 0.13 -11.09 2.04
CA ALA A 77 0.96 -9.87 2.09
C ALA A 77 2.27 -10.09 2.88
N GLU A 78 2.21 -10.95 3.91
CA GLU A 78 3.34 -11.31 4.74
C GLU A 78 4.43 -12.08 3.99
N ASP A 79 4.09 -12.77 2.89
CA ASP A 79 5.07 -13.48 2.07
C ASP A 79 6.03 -12.50 1.37
N TYR A 80 5.64 -11.24 1.23
CA TYR A 80 6.42 -10.17 0.58
C TYR A 80 6.94 -9.08 1.53
N ASN A 81 6.34 -8.90 2.70
CA ASN A 81 6.66 -7.76 3.57
C ASN A 81 8.07 -7.82 4.19
N TRP A 82 8.76 -8.95 4.12
CA TRP A 82 10.15 -9.08 4.50
C TRP A 82 11.11 -8.43 3.48
N ILE A 83 10.67 -8.24 2.23
CA ILE A 83 11.45 -7.63 1.15
C ILE A 83 11.33 -6.10 1.22
N ALA A 84 10.11 -5.58 1.22
CA ALA A 84 9.80 -4.15 1.30
C ALA A 84 8.42 -3.96 1.96
N SER A 85 8.00 -2.72 2.16
CA SER A 85 6.64 -2.44 2.63
C SER A 85 5.60 -2.94 1.62
N VAL A 86 4.42 -3.35 2.10
CA VAL A 86 3.33 -3.85 1.25
C VAL A 86 2.05 -3.06 1.47
N THR A 87 1.21 -2.97 0.45
CA THR A 87 -0.14 -2.37 0.58
C THR A 87 -1.01 -3.17 1.54
N ASP A 88 -1.68 -2.49 2.45
CA ASP A 88 -2.50 -3.11 3.50
C ASP A 88 -3.97 -3.23 3.09
N PHE A 89 -4.25 -4.17 2.20
CA PHE A 89 -5.62 -4.50 1.82
C PHE A 89 -6.42 -5.19 2.94
N LEU A 90 -5.75 -5.79 3.93
CA LEU A 90 -6.43 -6.34 5.11
C LEU A 90 -7.06 -5.23 5.95
N LEU A 91 -6.28 -4.15 6.19
CA LEU A 91 -6.78 -2.98 6.90
C LEU A 91 -7.86 -2.26 6.08
N TYR A 92 -7.64 -2.11 4.76
CA TYR A 92 -8.66 -1.56 3.87
C TYR A 92 -9.99 -2.29 3.99
N ASN A 93 -9.98 -3.63 3.93
CA ASN A 93 -11.19 -4.44 4.05
C ASN A 93 -11.83 -4.32 5.44
N SER A 94 -11.03 -4.24 6.51
CA SER A 94 -11.53 -4.02 7.86
C SER A 94 -12.24 -2.65 7.98
N MET A 95 -11.64 -1.61 7.43
CA MET A 95 -12.22 -0.27 7.40
C MET A 95 -13.47 -0.21 6.53
N LYS A 96 -13.44 -0.85 5.35
CA LYS A 96 -14.60 -0.92 4.49
C LYS A 96 -15.81 -1.53 5.22
N GLN A 97 -15.61 -2.66 5.90
CA GLN A 97 -16.69 -3.30 6.67
C GLN A 97 -17.19 -2.41 7.82
N ALA A 98 -16.28 -1.70 8.50
CA ALA A 98 -16.64 -0.89 9.65
C ALA A 98 -17.36 0.41 9.29
N PHE A 99 -16.97 1.05 8.19
CA PHE A 99 -17.52 2.34 7.74
C PHE A 99 -18.70 2.21 6.79
N SER A 100 -18.96 1.04 6.21
CA SER A 100 -20.14 0.82 5.36
C SER A 100 -21.43 0.85 6.15
N PHE A 101 -22.56 1.05 5.47
CA PHE A 101 -23.88 1.07 6.09
C PHE A 101 -24.13 -0.19 6.95
N GLY A 102 -24.51 0.01 8.20
CA GLY A 102 -24.71 -1.09 9.16
C GLY A 102 -23.40 -1.67 9.73
N GLY A 103 -22.25 -1.09 9.42
CA GLY A 103 -20.96 -1.50 9.96
C GLY A 103 -20.79 -1.18 11.45
N ASP A 104 -19.80 -1.82 12.07
CA ASP A 104 -19.49 -1.61 13.49
C ASP A 104 -18.07 -1.05 13.65
N LEU A 105 -17.98 0.22 14.00
CA LEU A 105 -16.69 0.91 14.21
C LEU A 105 -15.86 0.30 15.34
N ARG A 106 -16.48 -0.41 16.29
CA ARG A 106 -15.75 -1.09 17.38
C ARG A 106 -14.82 -2.18 16.86
N SER A 107 -15.10 -2.72 15.65
CA SER A 107 -14.24 -3.70 14.99
C SER A 107 -12.86 -3.12 14.64
N LEU A 108 -12.74 -1.79 14.50
CA LEU A 108 -11.47 -1.11 14.23
C LEU A 108 -10.56 -0.99 15.46
N ARG A 109 -11.00 -1.43 16.60
CA ARG A 109 -10.16 -1.51 17.80
C ARG A 109 -9.00 -2.50 17.63
N ILE A 110 -9.27 -3.63 16.97
CA ILE A 110 -8.29 -4.66 16.61
C ILE A 110 -8.57 -5.11 15.17
N PRO A 111 -8.24 -4.26 14.18
CA PRO A 111 -8.52 -4.58 12.79
C PRO A 111 -7.57 -5.67 12.28
N ARG A 112 -8.01 -6.42 11.28
CA ARG A 112 -7.08 -7.24 10.50
C ARG A 112 -6.21 -6.29 9.68
N ALA A 113 -4.91 -6.42 9.82
CA ALA A 113 -3.93 -5.55 9.17
C ALA A 113 -2.59 -6.27 8.99
N VAL A 114 -1.79 -5.80 8.07
CA VAL A 114 -0.37 -6.19 7.96
C VAL A 114 0.41 -5.58 9.13
N ASN A 115 1.56 -6.17 9.47
CA ASN A 115 2.44 -5.62 10.49
C ASN A 115 2.78 -4.14 10.20
N ASP A 116 2.58 -3.28 11.18
CA ASP A 116 2.65 -1.83 11.05
C ASP A 116 3.99 -1.29 10.53
N SER A 117 5.11 -1.96 10.82
CA SER A 117 6.44 -1.53 10.37
C SER A 117 6.65 -1.68 8.86
N ARG A 118 5.84 -2.48 8.19
CA ARG A 118 5.94 -2.83 6.77
C ARG A 118 4.63 -2.64 6.02
N SER A 119 3.75 -1.82 6.54
CA SER A 119 2.42 -1.57 6.00
C SER A 119 2.35 -0.23 5.29
N VAL A 120 1.77 -0.20 4.09
CA VAL A 120 1.31 1.01 3.39
C VAL A 120 -0.20 1.06 3.49
N THR A 121 -0.69 1.93 4.35
CA THR A 121 -2.11 2.02 4.73
C THR A 121 -2.83 3.07 3.91
N PHE A 122 -4.08 2.82 3.55
CA PHE A 122 -4.89 3.75 2.75
C PHE A 122 -6.38 3.60 3.06
N GLY A 123 -7.12 4.70 3.05
CA GLY A 123 -8.58 4.66 3.10
C GLY A 123 -9.17 4.23 1.77
N ARG A 124 -8.62 4.74 0.66
CA ARG A 124 -8.90 4.34 -0.71
C ARG A 124 -7.68 4.58 -1.60
N ASN A 125 -7.65 3.95 -2.76
CA ASN A 125 -6.67 4.17 -3.80
C ASN A 125 -7.33 4.22 -5.19
N HIS A 126 -6.55 4.35 -6.25
CA HIS A 126 -7.04 4.44 -7.62
C HIS A 126 -7.78 3.19 -8.11
N ASP A 127 -7.54 2.02 -7.53
CA ASP A 127 -8.24 0.79 -7.87
C ASP A 127 -9.54 0.62 -7.08
N THR A 128 -9.53 1.01 -5.80
CA THR A 128 -10.69 0.85 -4.93
C THR A 128 -11.78 1.92 -5.15
N ILE A 129 -11.51 2.98 -5.91
CA ILE A 129 -12.52 3.99 -6.30
C ILE A 129 -13.25 3.64 -7.60
N ARG A 130 -12.74 2.68 -8.35
CA ARG A 130 -13.36 2.27 -9.62
C ARG A 130 -14.47 1.28 -9.34
N ASP A 131 -15.55 1.43 -10.11
CA ASP A 131 -16.62 0.43 -10.21
C ASP A 131 -16.07 -0.76 -11.03
N LEU A 132 -15.13 -1.46 -10.46
CA LEU A 132 -14.49 -2.60 -11.10
C LEU A 132 -15.44 -3.79 -11.03
N ASN A 133 -15.54 -4.50 -12.15
CA ASN A 133 -16.23 -5.75 -12.36
C ASN A 133 -16.36 -6.56 -11.04
N PRO A 134 -17.58 -7.00 -10.67
CA PRO A 134 -17.85 -7.73 -9.42
C PRO A 134 -16.98 -8.99 -9.20
N ASN A 135 -16.25 -9.44 -10.22
CA ASN A 135 -15.29 -10.53 -10.13
C ASN A 135 -13.93 -10.12 -9.52
N TYR A 136 -13.68 -8.84 -9.32
CA TYR A 136 -12.50 -8.36 -8.59
C TYR A 136 -12.90 -7.97 -7.18
N ALA A 137 -12.18 -8.49 -6.17
CA ALA A 137 -12.46 -8.33 -4.74
C ALA A 137 -12.30 -6.89 -4.21
N LEU A 138 -12.13 -5.91 -5.09
CA LEU A 138 -11.89 -4.51 -4.77
C LEU A 138 -13.17 -3.68 -4.95
N ASN A 139 -14.22 -4.00 -4.20
CA ASN A 139 -15.41 -3.18 -4.19
C ASN A 139 -15.14 -1.84 -3.47
N PRO A 140 -15.53 -0.69 -4.04
CA PRO A 140 -15.46 0.60 -3.36
C PRO A 140 -16.35 0.62 -2.11
N TYR A 141 -16.20 1.66 -1.30
CA TYR A 141 -17.17 1.98 -0.24
C TYR A 141 -18.54 2.27 -0.87
N ASP A 142 -19.60 2.02 -0.10
CA ASP A 142 -20.98 2.29 -0.56
C ASP A 142 -21.20 3.79 -0.79
N ASP A 143 -20.59 4.63 0.05
CA ASP A 143 -20.58 6.09 -0.07
C ASP A 143 -19.12 6.61 -0.11
N PRO A 144 -18.78 7.56 -1.00
CA PRO A 144 -17.46 8.18 -1.00
C PRO A 144 -17.04 8.80 0.34
N SER A 145 -18.00 9.32 1.13
CA SER A 145 -17.73 9.90 2.45
C SER A 145 -17.18 8.87 3.45
N ASP A 146 -17.58 7.62 3.34
CA ASP A 146 -17.06 6.54 4.19
C ASP A 146 -15.56 6.36 3.99
N SER A 147 -15.09 6.48 2.76
CA SER A 147 -13.67 6.41 2.43
C SER A 147 -12.86 7.58 3.00
N TYR A 148 -13.48 8.76 3.17
CA TYR A 148 -12.83 9.92 3.81
C TYR A 148 -12.65 9.69 5.30
N PHE A 149 -13.62 9.09 5.98
CA PHE A 149 -13.47 8.69 7.38
C PHE A 149 -12.43 7.59 7.55
N ALA A 150 -12.38 6.63 6.64
CA ALA A 150 -11.32 5.61 6.62
C ALA A 150 -9.94 6.24 6.44
N THR A 151 -9.79 7.25 5.55
CA THR A 151 -8.55 8.01 5.39
C THR A 151 -8.17 8.77 6.67
N ALA A 152 -9.15 9.38 7.36
CA ALA A 152 -8.92 10.02 8.64
C ALA A 152 -8.45 9.02 9.72
N TYR A 153 -9.06 7.84 9.77
CA TYR A 153 -8.64 6.76 10.66
C TYR A 153 -7.17 6.34 10.39
N VAL A 154 -6.80 6.14 9.13
CA VAL A 154 -5.41 5.82 8.71
C VAL A 154 -4.44 6.90 9.18
N LEU A 155 -4.81 8.17 9.09
CA LEU A 155 -3.97 9.29 9.55
C LEU A 155 -3.86 9.36 11.07
N ALA A 156 -4.89 9.01 11.81
CA ALA A 156 -4.91 8.99 13.27
C ALA A 156 -4.19 7.75 13.84
N ARG A 157 -4.17 6.64 13.11
CA ARG A 157 -3.55 5.38 13.53
C ARG A 157 -2.04 5.52 13.67
N GLN A 158 -1.44 4.87 14.66
CA GLN A 158 0.01 4.92 14.91
C GLN A 158 0.82 4.22 13.81
N GLY A 159 0.42 3.01 13.42
CA GLY A 159 1.18 2.16 12.52
C GLY A 159 0.98 2.46 11.05
N GLY A 160 1.86 1.92 10.24
CA GLY A 160 1.85 2.00 8.78
C GLY A 160 2.28 3.36 8.21
N THR A 161 2.62 3.35 6.92
CA THR A 161 2.88 4.57 6.13
C THR A 161 1.61 4.92 5.37
N PRO A 162 0.96 6.07 5.64
CA PRO A 162 -0.28 6.43 4.97
C PRO A 162 -0.04 6.83 3.52
N LEU A 163 -0.83 6.25 2.63
CA LEU A 163 -1.00 6.65 1.25
C LEU A 163 -2.33 7.40 1.13
N ILE A 164 -2.28 8.68 0.76
CA ILE A 164 -3.47 9.51 0.59
C ILE A 164 -3.79 9.63 -0.89
N PHE A 165 -5.04 9.30 -1.26
CA PHE A 165 -5.50 9.49 -2.62
C PHE A 165 -5.56 11.00 -2.94
N ASN A 166 -5.06 11.40 -4.12
CA ASN A 166 -4.82 12.82 -4.44
C ASN A 166 -6.07 13.71 -4.36
N GLN A 167 -7.25 13.18 -4.59
CA GLN A 167 -8.51 13.94 -4.47
C GLN A 167 -8.97 14.13 -3.02
N ASP A 168 -8.49 13.29 -2.10
CA ASP A 168 -8.86 13.37 -0.68
C ASP A 168 -8.24 14.59 0.00
N ASN A 169 -7.15 15.14 -0.54
CA ASN A 169 -6.53 16.36 -0.01
C ASN A 169 -7.44 17.60 -0.11
N LEU A 170 -8.51 17.54 -0.92
CA LEU A 170 -9.51 18.57 -1.02
C LEU A 170 -10.56 18.51 0.11
N VAL A 171 -10.62 17.40 0.84
CA VAL A 171 -11.50 17.25 2.00
C VAL A 171 -10.86 17.95 3.20
N PRO A 172 -11.49 18.97 3.83
CA PRO A 172 -10.83 19.90 4.76
C PRO A 172 -10.11 19.25 5.95
N PHE A 173 -10.63 18.13 6.48
CA PHE A 173 -10.04 17.46 7.64
C PHE A 173 -8.85 16.53 7.27
N ILE A 174 -8.69 16.14 6.01
CA ILE A 174 -7.60 15.24 5.60
C ILE A 174 -6.22 15.93 5.68
N PRO A 175 -6.01 17.13 5.11
CA PRO A 175 -4.75 17.86 5.31
C PRO A 175 -4.43 18.13 6.78
N THR A 176 -5.46 18.42 7.58
CA THR A 176 -5.30 18.61 9.03
C THR A 176 -4.85 17.33 9.73
N GLY A 177 -5.43 16.18 9.37
CA GLY A 177 -5.02 14.86 9.85
C GLY A 177 -3.58 14.50 9.45
N ALA A 178 -3.19 14.81 8.22
CA ALA A 178 -1.82 14.60 7.75
C ALA A 178 -0.81 15.44 8.56
N LYS A 179 -1.12 16.71 8.83
CA LYS A 179 -0.30 17.59 9.67
C LYS A 179 -0.23 17.08 11.12
N PHE A 180 -1.35 16.65 11.69
CA PHE A 180 -1.39 16.02 13.01
C PHE A 180 -0.44 14.83 13.08
N ARG A 181 -0.52 13.90 12.12
CA ARG A 181 0.37 12.74 12.04
C ARG A 181 1.84 13.14 11.96
N GLN A 182 2.17 14.13 11.12
CA GLN A 182 3.54 14.66 10.99
C GLN A 182 4.08 15.18 12.33
N ILE A 183 3.31 16.01 13.03
CA ILE A 183 3.69 16.56 14.34
C ILE A 183 3.89 15.44 15.36
N MET A 184 2.98 14.47 15.43
CA MET A 184 3.08 13.36 16.37
C MET A 184 4.30 12.46 16.08
N THR A 185 4.65 12.27 14.80
CA THR A 185 5.84 11.52 14.41
C THR A 185 7.12 12.28 14.79
N GLN A 186 7.20 13.58 14.48
CA GLN A 186 8.36 14.42 14.80
C GLN A 186 8.64 14.52 16.30
N ARG A 187 7.59 14.54 17.13
CA ARG A 187 7.71 14.63 18.58
C ARG A 187 8.03 13.29 19.26
N GLY A 188 8.22 12.21 18.51
CA GLY A 188 8.49 10.88 19.06
C GLY A 188 7.40 10.38 20.01
N LYS A 189 6.21 10.96 19.98
CA LYS A 189 5.11 10.54 20.86
C LYS A 189 4.51 9.26 20.32
N GLU A 190 4.78 8.17 21.00
CA GLU A 190 4.01 6.95 20.91
C GLU A 190 2.58 7.22 21.39
N GLY A 191 1.60 6.52 20.86
CA GLY A 191 0.23 6.56 21.39
C GLY A 191 -0.73 7.46 20.63
N ARG A 192 -0.65 7.48 19.30
CA ARG A 192 -1.77 7.90 18.45
C ARG A 192 -2.83 6.80 18.39
N ASN A 193 -3.27 6.36 19.54
CA ASN A 193 -4.36 5.41 19.59
C ASN A 193 -5.66 6.13 19.25
N VAL A 194 -6.41 5.60 18.32
CA VAL A 194 -7.82 5.94 18.17
C VAL A 194 -8.48 5.48 19.47
N LYS A 195 -8.79 6.42 20.35
CA LYS A 195 -9.61 6.12 21.52
C LYS A 195 -11.08 6.06 21.08
N GLU A 196 -11.80 5.17 21.69
CA GLU A 196 -13.27 5.05 21.57
C GLU A 196 -13.99 6.36 21.88
#